data_c1753141062df64504dd8b7e51e3fa9e
#
_entry.id   c1753141062df64504dd8b7e51e3fa9e
#
_cell.length_a   1.000
_cell.length_b   1.000
_cell.length_c   1.000
_cell.angle_alpha   90.00
_cell.angle_beta   90.00
_cell.angle_gamma   90.00
#
_symmetry.space_group_name_H-M   'P 1'
#
loop_
_entity.id
_entity.type
_entity.pdbx_description
1 polymer ?
#
loop_
_entity_poly.entity_id
_entity_poly.type
_entity_poly.pdbx_seq_one_letter_code
_entity_poly.pdbx_strand_id
1 'polypeptide(L)'
;MNVFEVVTAPIILPWPLQNSLEIAARLLLHAGDQSSIDFLRPAGERALVSADSVSWRVFKNPLSLFVGGVTAVIMELAEPHVRAGVWEHTTFRSDPLRRLRRTGLAAMVTVYGARSVAEPMIARVRRMHDMVAGTTLSGEPYRANEPELLNWVYATAAYGFVQAYHTYVQPLSSLERNSYYAEGVPAAVLYGATTAPRSETDLELLLKGTANRLERSDIVFEFIAIMRSGPILPLFLRPVQDLLVRAAIDLTPRWLRTILALNGYRLHAWEREVVRHIGALADRLVLGSNPAVQACRRLRLPSDYLYVNRSAPSSISTGHVNFPVEPRAHDR
;
A
#
# COMPACT_ATOMS: atom_id res chain seq x y z
N MET A 1 -0.40 19.87 26.20
CA MET A 1 -1.68 19.26 26.59
C MET A 1 -2.05 18.28 25.50
N ASN A 2 -1.80 16.98 25.75
CA ASN A 2 -1.95 15.88 24.75
C ASN A 2 -3.44 15.63 24.46
N VAL A 3 -3.90 15.99 23.25
CA VAL A 3 -5.32 15.90 22.85
C VAL A 3 -5.63 14.65 22.03
N PHE A 4 -4.74 13.66 21.91
CA PHE A 4 -4.96 12.47 21.07
C PHE A 4 -4.67 11.15 21.79
N GLU A 5 -5.25 10.96 22.97
CA GLU A 5 -5.48 9.63 23.50
C GLU A 5 -6.97 9.26 23.31
N VAL A 6 -7.40 9.19 22.06
CA VAL A 6 -8.70 8.62 21.73
C VAL A 6 -8.51 7.11 21.69
N VAL A 7 -8.88 6.43 22.77
CA VAL A 7 -9.07 4.97 22.78
C VAL A 7 -10.10 4.62 21.70
N THR A 8 -9.61 4.20 20.55
CA THR A 8 -10.47 3.89 19.40
C THR A 8 -10.84 2.42 19.44
N ALA A 9 -11.97 2.10 20.09
CA ALA A 9 -12.53 0.76 20.03
C ALA A 9 -12.89 0.37 18.57
N PRO A 10 -12.73 -0.91 18.19
CA PRO A 10 -13.17 -1.39 16.88
C PRO A 10 -14.68 -1.20 16.71
N ILE A 11 -15.10 -0.83 15.51
CA ILE A 11 -16.51 -0.65 15.15
C ILE A 11 -17.00 -1.90 14.44
N ILE A 12 -17.95 -2.59 15.07
CA ILE A 12 -18.72 -3.68 14.46
C ILE A 12 -20.12 -3.12 14.21
N LEU A 13 -20.49 -3.01 12.94
CA LEU A 13 -21.78 -2.44 12.56
C LEU A 13 -22.92 -3.46 12.74
N PRO A 14 -24.20 -3.00 12.93
CA PRO A 14 -25.36 -3.86 12.84
C PRO A 14 -25.43 -4.56 11.48
N TRP A 15 -25.91 -5.81 11.46
CA TRP A 15 -25.89 -6.71 10.29
C TRP A 15 -26.30 -6.08 8.94
N PRO A 16 -27.37 -5.27 8.81
CA PRO A 16 -27.75 -4.73 7.52
C PRO A 16 -26.70 -3.77 6.91
N LEU A 17 -26.13 -2.89 7.77
CA LEU A 17 -25.11 -1.92 7.34
C LEU A 17 -23.75 -2.61 7.07
N GLN A 18 -23.38 -3.56 7.92
CA GLN A 18 -22.17 -4.34 7.73
C GLN A 18 -22.22 -5.11 6.42
N ASN A 19 -23.33 -5.78 6.11
CA ASN A 19 -23.49 -6.54 4.86
C ASN A 19 -23.39 -5.63 3.62
N SER A 20 -23.99 -4.45 3.65
CA SER A 20 -23.91 -3.48 2.56
C SER A 20 -22.48 -3.01 2.30
N LEU A 21 -21.70 -2.75 3.37
CA LEU A 21 -20.31 -2.35 3.26
C LEU A 21 -19.40 -3.52 2.86
N GLU A 22 -19.69 -4.73 3.30
CA GLU A 22 -18.96 -5.93 2.87
C GLU A 22 -19.17 -6.22 1.39
N ILE A 23 -20.40 -6.06 0.88
CA ILE A 23 -20.68 -6.16 -0.55
C ILE A 23 -19.89 -5.09 -1.32
N ALA A 24 -19.91 -3.84 -0.88
CA ALA A 24 -19.14 -2.77 -1.50
C ALA A 24 -17.62 -3.03 -1.48
N ALA A 25 -17.08 -3.49 -0.35
CA ALA A 25 -15.67 -3.86 -0.22
C ALA A 25 -15.29 -5.02 -1.15
N ARG A 26 -16.14 -6.06 -1.23
CA ARG A 26 -15.94 -7.16 -2.18
C ARG A 26 -15.94 -6.69 -3.62
N LEU A 27 -16.87 -5.83 -4.02
CA LEU A 27 -16.93 -5.26 -5.37
C LEU A 27 -15.68 -4.46 -5.73
N LEU A 28 -15.06 -3.78 -4.76
CA LEU A 28 -13.81 -3.06 -4.95
C LEU A 28 -12.60 -3.99 -5.09
N LEU A 29 -12.59 -5.13 -4.39
CA LEU A 29 -11.47 -6.07 -4.36
C LEU A 29 -11.57 -7.15 -5.45
N HIS A 30 -12.78 -7.51 -5.92
CA HIS A 30 -12.94 -8.52 -6.95
C HIS A 30 -12.79 -7.92 -8.35
N ALA A 31 -11.63 -8.15 -8.94
CA ALA A 31 -11.43 -7.93 -10.37
C ALA A 31 -12.05 -9.11 -11.11
N GLY A 32 -13.27 -8.97 -11.61
CA GLY A 32 -13.99 -10.03 -12.32
C GLY A 32 -13.09 -10.98 -13.12
N ASP A 33 -13.45 -12.26 -13.17
CA ASP A 33 -12.89 -13.31 -14.02
C ASP A 33 -11.49 -13.89 -13.67
N GLN A 34 -10.87 -13.55 -12.57
CA GLN A 34 -9.73 -14.31 -12.05
C GLN A 34 -10.11 -14.94 -10.71
N SER A 35 -9.76 -16.23 -10.57
CA SER A 35 -9.91 -17.02 -9.36
C SER A 35 -9.73 -16.15 -8.12
N SER A 36 -10.79 -16.02 -7.32
CA SER A 36 -10.79 -15.22 -6.10
C SER A 36 -9.66 -15.71 -5.20
N ILE A 37 -8.67 -14.87 -4.96
CA ILE A 37 -7.59 -15.19 -4.02
C ILE A 37 -8.20 -15.35 -2.64
N ASP A 38 -7.98 -16.51 -2.04
CA ASP A 38 -8.46 -16.84 -0.71
C ASP A 38 -7.40 -16.49 0.34
N PHE A 39 -7.59 -15.38 1.05
CA PHE A 39 -6.70 -14.96 2.12
C PHE A 39 -6.81 -15.82 3.39
N LEU A 40 -7.80 -16.72 3.46
CA LEU A 40 -7.95 -17.68 4.55
C LEU A 40 -7.08 -18.95 4.36
N ARG A 41 -6.54 -19.16 3.18
CA ARG A 41 -5.81 -20.38 2.82
C ARG A 41 -4.38 -20.11 2.35
N PRO A 42 -3.46 -21.07 2.53
CA PRO A 42 -3.56 -22.25 3.40
C PRO A 42 -3.59 -21.86 4.90
N ALA A 43 -4.36 -22.61 5.71
CA ALA A 43 -4.53 -22.30 7.13
C ALA A 43 -3.19 -22.36 7.90
N GLY A 44 -2.90 -21.37 8.73
CA GLY A 44 -1.69 -21.27 9.54
C GLY A 44 -0.46 -20.76 8.80
N GLU A 45 -0.48 -20.64 7.48
CA GLU A 45 0.68 -20.20 6.72
C GLU A 45 0.93 -18.69 6.87
N ARG A 46 2.19 -18.29 7.11
CA ARG A 46 2.60 -16.90 7.25
C ARG A 46 2.59 -16.17 5.92
N ALA A 47 2.39 -14.86 5.96
CA ALA A 47 2.61 -13.96 4.84
C ALA A 47 4.12 -13.64 4.68
N LEU A 48 4.48 -12.93 3.59
CA LEU A 48 5.84 -12.39 3.41
C LEU A 48 6.18 -11.36 4.49
N VAL A 49 5.17 -10.61 4.94
CA VAL A 49 5.28 -9.57 5.96
C VAL A 49 4.60 -10.05 7.24
N SER A 50 5.22 -9.80 8.39
CA SER A 50 4.71 -10.26 9.69
C SER A 50 3.39 -9.58 10.07
N ALA A 51 2.52 -10.29 10.83
CA ALA A 51 1.20 -9.79 11.22
C ALA A 51 1.26 -8.62 12.22
N ASP A 52 2.36 -8.45 12.94
CA ASP A 52 2.62 -7.35 13.87
C ASP A 52 3.32 -6.14 13.23
N SER A 53 3.55 -6.19 11.90
CA SER A 53 4.22 -5.16 11.14
C SER A 53 3.41 -3.85 11.03
N VAL A 54 4.10 -2.76 10.77
CA VAL A 54 3.48 -1.49 10.40
C VAL A 54 2.76 -1.61 9.06
N SER A 55 3.30 -2.40 8.15
CA SER A 55 2.70 -2.68 6.84
C SER A 55 1.29 -3.26 6.96
N TRP A 56 1.05 -4.21 7.87
CA TRP A 56 -0.29 -4.75 8.11
C TRP A 56 -1.26 -3.70 8.64
N ARG A 57 -0.81 -2.75 9.46
CA ARG A 57 -1.65 -1.63 9.92
C ARG A 57 -1.98 -0.65 8.79
N VAL A 58 -1.01 -0.31 7.96
CA VAL A 58 -1.17 0.64 6.86
C VAL A 58 -2.14 0.10 5.81
N PHE A 59 -2.00 -1.16 5.43
CA PHE A 59 -2.77 -1.76 4.35
C PHE A 59 -4.19 -2.20 4.74
N LYS A 60 -4.53 -2.28 6.04
CA LYS A 60 -5.91 -2.58 6.45
C LYS A 60 -6.90 -1.47 6.11
N ASN A 61 -6.41 -0.23 5.98
CA ASN A 61 -7.23 0.95 5.81
C ASN A 61 -7.54 1.22 4.32
N PRO A 62 -8.81 1.18 3.89
CA PRO A 62 -9.17 1.35 2.48
C PRO A 62 -8.89 2.75 1.95
N LEU A 63 -8.90 3.79 2.82
CA LEU A 63 -8.54 5.15 2.41
C LEU A 63 -7.05 5.23 2.08
N SER A 64 -6.18 4.65 2.92
CA SER A 64 -4.74 4.62 2.65
C SER A 64 -4.43 3.92 1.34
N LEU A 65 -5.16 2.85 1.02
CA LEU A 65 -4.98 2.12 -0.23
C LEU A 65 -5.40 2.95 -1.44
N PHE A 66 -6.55 3.61 -1.38
CA PHE A 66 -7.02 4.44 -2.49
C PHE A 66 -6.13 5.67 -2.68
N VAL A 67 -5.98 6.49 -1.64
CA VAL A 67 -5.22 7.74 -1.70
C VAL A 67 -3.75 7.45 -1.97
N GLY A 68 -3.15 6.48 -1.27
CA GLY A 68 -1.76 6.08 -1.44
C GLY A 68 -1.48 5.52 -2.82
N GLY A 69 -2.38 4.67 -3.36
CA GLY A 69 -2.26 4.12 -4.70
C GLY A 69 -2.35 5.19 -5.79
N VAL A 70 -3.27 6.15 -5.67
CA VAL A 70 -3.35 7.29 -6.62
C VAL A 70 -2.10 8.16 -6.54
N THR A 71 -1.60 8.44 -5.32
CA THR A 71 -0.33 9.18 -5.13
C THR A 71 0.83 8.46 -5.81
N ALA A 72 0.96 7.15 -5.60
CA ALA A 72 1.99 6.33 -6.21
C ALA A 72 1.98 6.45 -7.74
N VAL A 73 0.81 6.27 -8.37
CA VAL A 73 0.69 6.34 -9.83
C VAL A 73 0.99 7.76 -10.36
N ILE A 74 0.58 8.82 -9.68
CA ILE A 74 0.96 10.20 -10.05
C ILE A 74 2.48 10.33 -10.09
N MET A 75 3.18 9.79 -9.09
CA MET A 75 4.63 9.83 -9.00
C MET A 75 5.29 8.92 -10.05
N GLU A 76 4.75 7.72 -10.26
CA GLU A 76 5.22 6.77 -11.28
C GLU A 76 5.18 7.39 -12.68
N LEU A 77 4.05 8.02 -13.04
CA LEU A 77 3.84 8.64 -14.34
C LEU A 77 4.70 9.92 -14.58
N ALA A 78 5.36 10.43 -13.57
CA ALA A 78 6.34 11.51 -13.71
C ALA A 78 7.63 11.05 -14.40
N GLU A 79 7.97 9.76 -14.28
CA GLU A 79 9.15 9.15 -14.91
C GLU A 79 8.81 8.67 -16.33
N PRO A 80 9.50 9.15 -17.40
CA PRO A 80 9.14 8.89 -18.80
C PRO A 80 9.07 7.41 -19.19
N HIS A 81 10.03 6.59 -18.75
CA HIS A 81 10.09 5.17 -19.11
C HIS A 81 8.98 4.37 -18.42
N VAL A 82 8.73 4.64 -17.13
CA VAL A 82 7.61 4.03 -16.39
C VAL A 82 6.29 4.48 -17.00
N ARG A 83 6.14 5.76 -17.32
CA ARG A 83 4.95 6.31 -17.97
C ARG A 83 4.65 5.62 -19.28
N ALA A 84 5.65 5.48 -20.17
CA ALA A 84 5.48 4.79 -21.44
C ALA A 84 5.06 3.32 -21.23
N GLY A 85 5.76 2.60 -20.36
CA GLY A 85 5.44 1.21 -20.04
C GLY A 85 4.02 1.03 -19.46
N VAL A 86 3.59 1.92 -18.56
CA VAL A 86 2.25 1.87 -17.98
C VAL A 86 1.18 2.25 -18.99
N TRP A 87 1.39 3.30 -19.78
CA TRP A 87 0.35 3.88 -20.62
C TRP A 87 0.11 3.10 -21.91
N GLU A 88 1.17 2.56 -22.51
CA GLU A 88 1.11 1.85 -23.78
C GLU A 88 0.75 0.36 -23.63
N HIS A 89 1.17 -0.26 -22.52
CA HIS A 89 1.02 -1.70 -22.32
C HIS A 89 -0.07 -2.09 -21.31
N THR A 90 -0.90 -1.14 -20.85
CA THR A 90 -1.97 -1.46 -19.91
C THR A 90 -3.34 -0.98 -20.38
N THR A 91 -4.39 -1.54 -19.76
CA THR A 91 -5.77 -1.14 -20.03
C THR A 91 -6.21 0.11 -19.25
N PHE A 92 -5.27 0.98 -18.84
CA PHE A 92 -5.61 2.12 -17.98
C PHE A 92 -6.63 3.06 -18.65
N ARG A 93 -6.50 3.30 -19.95
CA ARG A 93 -7.44 4.12 -20.74
C ARG A 93 -8.78 3.45 -20.98
N SER A 94 -8.77 2.17 -21.30
CA SER A 94 -9.98 1.42 -21.72
C SER A 94 -10.75 0.85 -20.55
N ASP A 95 -10.07 0.42 -19.48
CA ASP A 95 -10.67 -0.19 -18.29
C ASP A 95 -9.87 0.15 -17.03
N PRO A 96 -9.93 1.43 -16.58
CA PRO A 96 -9.17 1.90 -15.42
C PRO A 96 -9.54 1.17 -14.13
N LEU A 97 -10.82 0.82 -13.95
CA LEU A 97 -11.30 0.15 -12.76
C LEU A 97 -10.70 -1.26 -12.63
N ARG A 98 -10.68 -2.03 -13.72
CA ARG A 98 -10.05 -3.36 -13.74
C ARG A 98 -8.56 -3.27 -13.45
N ARG A 99 -7.87 -2.27 -14.02
CA ARG A 99 -6.44 -2.05 -13.78
C ARG A 99 -6.15 -1.75 -12.30
N LEU A 100 -6.92 -0.84 -11.70
CA LEU A 100 -6.80 -0.48 -10.28
C LEU A 100 -7.06 -1.67 -9.36
N ARG A 101 -8.12 -2.44 -9.62
CA ARG A 101 -8.45 -3.64 -8.85
C ARG A 101 -7.33 -4.67 -8.91
N ARG A 102 -6.78 -4.93 -10.09
CA ARG A 102 -5.65 -5.87 -10.24
C ARG A 102 -4.41 -5.41 -9.47
N THR A 103 -4.08 -4.13 -9.53
CA THR A 103 -2.92 -3.57 -8.81
C THR A 103 -3.16 -3.60 -7.30
N GLY A 104 -4.35 -3.17 -6.86
CA GLY A 104 -4.72 -3.23 -5.44
C GLY A 104 -4.74 -4.65 -4.89
N LEU A 105 -5.25 -5.62 -5.65
CA LEU A 105 -5.23 -7.02 -5.27
C LEU A 105 -3.79 -7.55 -5.16
N ALA A 106 -2.90 -7.21 -6.12
CA ALA A 106 -1.49 -7.62 -6.06
C ALA A 106 -0.80 -7.05 -4.81
N ALA A 107 -1.05 -5.79 -4.46
CA ALA A 107 -0.55 -5.18 -3.24
C ALA A 107 -1.06 -5.89 -1.98
N MET A 108 -2.37 -6.21 -1.93
CA MET A 108 -2.97 -6.95 -0.81
C MET A 108 -2.41 -8.37 -0.69
N VAL A 109 -2.19 -9.07 -1.80
CA VAL A 109 -1.58 -10.42 -1.79
C VAL A 109 -0.14 -10.36 -1.31
N THR A 110 0.60 -9.35 -1.71
CA THR A 110 1.99 -9.15 -1.27
C THR A 110 2.08 -8.98 0.25
N VAL A 111 1.14 -8.25 0.86
CA VAL A 111 1.16 -7.96 2.30
C VAL A 111 0.46 -9.05 3.12
N TYR A 112 -0.71 -9.51 2.71
CA TYR A 112 -1.56 -10.40 3.50
C TYR A 112 -1.63 -11.83 2.98
N GLY A 113 -1.31 -12.08 1.72
CA GLY A 113 -1.36 -13.41 1.12
C GLY A 113 -0.46 -14.40 1.84
N ALA A 114 -0.85 -15.67 1.88
CA ALA A 114 0.06 -16.72 2.27
C ALA A 114 1.30 -16.70 1.37
N ARG A 115 2.46 -17.02 1.90
CA ARG A 115 3.73 -16.94 1.16
C ARG A 115 3.69 -17.79 -0.11
N SER A 116 3.11 -18.99 -0.03
CA SER A 116 2.92 -19.89 -1.18
C SER A 116 1.98 -19.35 -2.27
N VAL A 117 1.17 -18.31 -1.96
CA VAL A 117 0.31 -17.60 -2.91
C VAL A 117 0.99 -16.34 -3.44
N ALA A 118 1.67 -15.60 -2.56
CA ALA A 118 2.30 -14.33 -2.90
C ALA A 118 3.51 -14.51 -3.83
N GLU A 119 4.42 -15.44 -3.53
CA GLU A 119 5.64 -15.63 -4.33
C GLU A 119 5.35 -16.03 -5.79
N PRO A 120 4.47 -17.02 -6.09
CA PRO A 120 4.13 -17.34 -7.48
C PRO A 120 3.42 -16.18 -8.20
N MET A 121 2.58 -15.41 -7.49
CA MET A 121 1.93 -14.23 -8.07
C MET A 121 2.98 -13.18 -8.45
N ILE A 122 3.93 -12.88 -7.58
CA ILE A 122 5.03 -11.93 -7.86
C ILE A 122 5.88 -12.42 -9.03
N ALA A 123 6.25 -13.71 -9.04
CA ALA A 123 6.98 -14.30 -10.16
C ALA A 123 6.23 -14.19 -11.49
N ARG A 124 4.88 -14.33 -11.48
CA ARG A 124 4.04 -14.10 -12.67
C ARG A 124 4.08 -12.63 -13.12
N VAL A 125 4.02 -11.67 -12.19
CA VAL A 125 4.13 -10.24 -12.53
C VAL A 125 5.47 -9.94 -13.18
N ARG A 126 6.57 -10.47 -12.66
CA ARG A 126 7.90 -10.30 -13.27
C ARG A 126 7.95 -10.84 -14.69
N ARG A 127 7.41 -12.06 -14.93
CA ARG A 127 7.35 -12.61 -16.29
C ARG A 127 6.50 -11.75 -17.25
N MET A 128 5.44 -11.10 -16.75
CA MET A 128 4.70 -10.15 -17.58
C MET A 128 5.53 -8.91 -17.90
N HIS A 129 6.34 -8.42 -16.97
CA HIS A 129 7.25 -7.30 -17.20
C HIS A 129 8.37 -7.65 -18.21
N ASP A 130 8.81 -8.92 -18.29
CA ASP A 130 9.80 -9.36 -19.29
C ASP A 130 9.32 -9.10 -20.74
N MET A 131 8.00 -9.08 -20.95
CA MET A 131 7.39 -8.84 -22.26
C MET A 131 7.12 -7.35 -22.55
N VAL A 132 7.39 -6.45 -21.59
CA VAL A 132 7.14 -5.01 -21.72
C VAL A 132 8.45 -4.28 -21.99
N ALA A 133 8.61 -3.87 -23.24
CA ALA A 133 9.71 -3.06 -23.71
C ALA A 133 9.21 -2.12 -24.81
N GLY A 134 9.87 -1.00 -24.99
CA GLY A 134 9.50 0.00 -26.00
C GLY A 134 10.48 1.16 -26.02
N THR A 135 10.03 2.28 -26.56
CA THR A 135 10.76 3.55 -26.58
C THR A 135 9.89 4.66 -26.05
N THR A 136 10.47 5.58 -25.31
CA THR A 136 9.77 6.79 -24.84
C THR A 136 9.46 7.73 -26.01
N LEU A 137 8.68 8.78 -25.75
CA LEU A 137 8.42 9.83 -26.77
C LEU A 137 9.70 10.55 -27.23
N SER A 138 10.74 10.56 -26.40
CA SER A 138 12.08 11.08 -26.74
C SER A 138 12.95 10.10 -27.55
N GLY A 139 12.46 8.87 -27.77
CA GLY A 139 13.20 7.83 -28.49
C GLY A 139 14.13 6.97 -27.62
N GLU A 140 14.10 7.13 -26.30
CA GLU A 140 14.92 6.35 -25.37
C GLU A 140 14.31 4.95 -25.16
N PRO A 141 15.09 3.87 -25.31
CA PRO A 141 14.59 2.52 -25.10
C PRO A 141 14.38 2.24 -23.62
N TYR A 142 13.37 1.39 -23.29
CA TYR A 142 13.13 0.91 -21.92
C TYR A 142 12.72 -0.55 -21.89
N ARG A 143 12.93 -1.17 -20.73
CA ARG A 143 12.39 -2.48 -20.36
C ARG A 143 11.80 -2.40 -18.95
N ALA A 144 10.58 -2.90 -18.77
CA ALA A 144 9.88 -2.78 -17.49
C ALA A 144 10.57 -3.50 -16.31
N ASN A 145 11.48 -4.46 -16.58
CA ASN A 145 12.27 -5.15 -15.55
C ASN A 145 13.64 -4.51 -15.26
N GLU A 146 13.91 -3.32 -15.77
CA GLU A 146 15.10 -2.58 -15.38
C GLU A 146 15.08 -2.26 -13.87
N PRO A 147 16.14 -2.61 -13.11
CA PRO A 147 16.15 -2.43 -11.66
C PRO A 147 15.85 -1.01 -11.21
N GLU A 148 16.32 0.01 -11.95
CA GLU A 148 16.06 1.41 -11.62
C GLU A 148 14.56 1.76 -11.70
N LEU A 149 13.87 1.28 -12.74
CA LEU A 149 12.43 1.51 -12.91
C LEU A 149 11.62 0.75 -11.84
N LEU A 150 12.02 -0.48 -11.53
CA LEU A 150 11.38 -1.27 -10.47
C LEU A 150 11.59 -0.64 -9.09
N ASN A 151 12.79 -0.12 -8.80
CA ASN A 151 13.06 0.60 -7.56
C ASN A 151 12.23 1.89 -7.45
N TRP A 152 12.07 2.63 -8.55
CA TRP A 152 11.21 3.81 -8.58
C TRP A 152 9.75 3.47 -8.30
N VAL A 153 9.18 2.50 -9.02
CA VAL A 153 7.78 2.05 -8.84
C VAL A 153 7.55 1.55 -7.42
N TYR A 154 8.49 0.76 -6.87
CA TYR A 154 8.39 0.30 -5.50
C TYR A 154 8.46 1.46 -4.48
N ALA A 155 9.39 2.38 -4.66
CA ALA A 155 9.58 3.52 -3.76
C ALA A 155 8.36 4.45 -3.74
N THR A 156 7.77 4.74 -4.91
CA THR A 156 6.57 5.58 -5.03
C THR A 156 5.35 4.91 -4.41
N ALA A 157 5.18 3.59 -4.60
CA ALA A 157 4.13 2.83 -3.95
C ALA A 157 4.29 2.82 -2.42
N ALA A 158 5.50 2.51 -1.92
CA ALA A 158 5.79 2.51 -0.49
C ALA A 158 5.54 3.90 0.12
N TYR A 159 6.02 4.96 -0.52
CA TYR A 159 5.76 6.34 -0.12
C TYR A 159 4.25 6.62 -0.05
N GLY A 160 3.53 6.36 -1.15
CA GLY A 160 2.11 6.68 -1.25
C GLY A 160 1.30 6.06 -0.12
N PHE A 161 1.45 4.77 0.15
CA PHE A 161 0.68 4.08 1.18
C PHE A 161 1.01 4.55 2.60
N VAL A 162 2.29 4.65 2.97
CA VAL A 162 2.66 5.06 4.33
C VAL A 162 2.32 6.51 4.59
N GLN A 163 2.49 7.40 3.61
CA GLN A 163 2.15 8.82 3.77
C GLN A 163 0.64 9.03 3.83
N ALA A 164 -0.17 8.27 3.07
CA ALA A 164 -1.61 8.34 3.17
C ALA A 164 -2.10 7.93 4.57
N TYR A 165 -1.55 6.85 5.13
CA TYR A 165 -1.88 6.43 6.49
C TYR A 165 -1.42 7.46 7.52
N HIS A 166 -0.15 7.87 7.48
CA HIS A 166 0.43 8.84 8.41
C HIS A 166 -0.33 10.18 8.44
N THR A 167 -0.73 10.68 7.26
CA THR A 167 -1.34 12.00 7.12
C THR A 167 -2.83 12.01 7.41
N TYR A 168 -3.55 10.97 6.99
CA TYR A 168 -5.02 10.97 6.97
C TYR A 168 -5.67 9.93 7.87
N VAL A 169 -4.91 9.03 8.48
CA VAL A 169 -5.48 7.98 9.35
C VAL A 169 -4.94 8.13 10.75
N GLN A 170 -3.68 7.82 10.94
CA GLN A 170 -3.00 7.89 12.23
C GLN A 170 -1.53 8.29 12.04
N PRO A 171 -1.04 9.30 12.76
CA PRO A 171 0.37 9.67 12.74
C PRO A 171 1.25 8.47 13.16
N LEU A 172 2.29 8.24 12.37
CA LEU A 172 3.33 7.23 12.66
C LEU A 172 4.60 7.94 13.13
N SER A 173 5.27 7.38 14.13
CA SER A 173 6.61 7.82 14.53
C SER A 173 7.64 7.57 13.42
N SER A 174 8.79 8.25 13.46
CA SER A 174 9.88 7.99 12.50
C SER A 174 10.38 6.55 12.56
N LEU A 175 10.39 5.95 13.76
CA LEU A 175 10.75 4.54 13.92
C LEU A 175 9.77 3.62 13.17
N GLU A 176 8.47 3.85 13.31
CA GLU A 176 7.44 3.07 12.61
C GLU A 176 7.53 3.25 11.09
N ARG A 177 7.75 4.48 10.61
CA ARG A 177 7.92 4.70 9.17
C ARG A 177 9.16 4.01 8.61
N ASN A 178 10.29 4.06 9.34
CA ASN A 178 11.48 3.31 8.95
C ASN A 178 11.26 1.80 8.99
N SER A 179 10.56 1.29 10.02
CA SER A 179 10.18 -0.13 10.07
C SER A 179 9.33 -0.53 8.88
N TYR A 180 8.36 0.29 8.48
CA TYR A 180 7.53 0.05 7.30
C TYR A 180 8.36 -0.15 6.02
N TYR A 181 9.34 0.72 5.77
CA TYR A 181 10.22 0.58 4.60
C TYR A 181 11.06 -0.70 4.67
N ALA A 182 11.65 -0.99 5.84
CA ALA A 182 12.48 -2.18 6.04
C ALA A 182 11.67 -3.48 5.88
N GLU A 183 10.44 -3.54 6.39
CA GLU A 183 9.52 -4.68 6.30
C GLU A 183 9.16 -5.05 4.86
N GLY A 184 9.10 -4.08 3.97
CA GLY A 184 8.74 -4.28 2.57
C GLY A 184 9.87 -4.80 1.69
N VAL A 185 11.14 -4.71 2.12
CA VAL A 185 12.31 -5.07 1.30
C VAL A 185 12.28 -6.52 0.79
N PRO A 186 11.91 -7.54 1.58
CA PRO A 186 11.84 -8.91 1.06
C PRO A 186 10.91 -9.06 -0.16
N ALA A 187 9.75 -8.39 -0.12
CA ALA A 187 8.82 -8.40 -1.25
C ALA A 187 9.37 -7.58 -2.43
N ALA A 188 9.99 -6.44 -2.18
CA ALA A 188 10.62 -5.60 -3.20
C ALA A 188 11.67 -6.38 -4.01
N VAL A 189 12.54 -7.13 -3.33
CA VAL A 189 13.55 -7.98 -3.97
C VAL A 189 12.92 -9.05 -4.84
N LEU A 190 11.83 -9.67 -4.41
CA LEU A 190 11.09 -10.63 -5.22
C LEU A 190 10.51 -10.00 -6.50
N TYR A 191 10.08 -8.74 -6.46
CA TYR A 191 9.67 -7.97 -7.64
C TYR A 191 10.84 -7.54 -8.53
N GLY A 192 12.09 -7.59 -8.03
CA GLY A 192 13.29 -7.14 -8.75
C GLY A 192 13.77 -5.74 -8.37
N ALA A 193 13.13 -5.08 -7.39
CA ALA A 193 13.56 -3.80 -6.83
C ALA A 193 14.69 -4.05 -5.81
N THR A 194 15.90 -4.23 -6.31
CA THR A 194 17.05 -4.71 -5.50
C THR A 194 17.64 -3.65 -4.59
N THR A 195 17.42 -2.37 -4.87
CA THR A 195 17.85 -1.22 -4.04
C THR A 195 16.65 -0.46 -3.47
N ALA A 196 15.58 -1.20 -3.13
CA ALA A 196 14.41 -0.64 -2.47
C ALA A 196 14.78 0.08 -1.17
N PRO A 197 14.17 1.25 -0.87
CA PRO A 197 14.48 2.01 0.34
C PRO A 197 14.13 1.21 1.60
N ARG A 198 15.02 1.26 2.60
CA ARG A 198 14.85 0.63 3.92
C ARG A 198 14.50 1.62 5.00
N SER A 199 14.54 2.91 4.67
CA SER A 199 14.31 4.03 5.58
C SER A 199 13.76 5.23 4.83
N GLU A 200 13.28 6.25 5.56
CA GLU A 200 12.90 7.54 4.99
C GLU A 200 14.11 8.22 4.32
N THR A 201 15.31 8.08 4.89
CA THR A 201 16.54 8.62 4.32
C THR A 201 16.88 7.98 2.98
N ASP A 202 16.79 6.65 2.88
CA ASP A 202 17.03 5.95 1.61
C ASP A 202 16.02 6.38 0.54
N LEU A 203 14.74 6.54 0.94
CA LEU A 203 13.72 7.05 0.06
C LEU A 203 14.05 8.45 -0.46
N GLU A 204 14.44 9.38 0.44
CA GLU A 204 14.82 10.74 0.03
C GLU A 204 16.00 10.74 -0.94
N LEU A 205 17.00 9.89 -0.73
CA LEU A 205 18.15 9.74 -1.64
C LEU A 205 17.69 9.24 -3.01
N LEU A 206 16.82 8.24 -3.06
CA LEU A 206 16.26 7.72 -4.30
C LEU A 206 15.45 8.78 -5.05
N LEU A 207 14.56 9.50 -4.34
CA LEU A 207 13.75 10.57 -4.94
C LEU A 207 14.61 11.70 -5.49
N LYS A 208 15.65 12.12 -4.76
CA LYS A 208 16.61 13.15 -5.22
C LYS A 208 17.41 12.68 -6.44
N GLY A 209 17.87 11.42 -6.43
CA GLY A 209 18.62 10.83 -7.55
C GLY A 209 17.81 10.70 -8.83
N THR A 210 16.47 10.55 -8.72
CA THR A 210 15.58 10.44 -9.90
C THR A 210 15.05 11.80 -10.38
N ALA A 211 15.12 12.85 -9.56
CA ALA A 211 14.44 14.13 -9.78
C ALA A 211 14.71 14.77 -11.17
N ASN A 212 15.93 14.65 -11.68
CA ASN A 212 16.34 15.21 -12.98
C ASN A 212 15.70 14.53 -14.20
N ARG A 213 15.13 13.33 -14.02
CA ARG A 213 14.44 12.58 -15.07
C ARG A 213 12.93 12.82 -15.08
N LEU A 214 12.40 13.39 -13.98
CA LEU A 214 10.97 13.59 -13.83
C LEU A 214 10.50 14.80 -14.60
N GLU A 215 9.38 14.65 -15.29
CA GLU A 215 8.83 15.70 -16.14
C GLU A 215 7.31 15.78 -16.10
N ARG A 216 6.78 16.94 -16.46
CA ARG A 216 5.34 17.14 -16.69
C ARG A 216 4.89 16.36 -17.92
N SER A 217 3.72 15.73 -17.83
CA SER A 217 3.08 15.05 -18.95
C SER A 217 1.57 15.22 -18.88
N ASP A 218 0.93 15.37 -20.05
CA ASP A 218 -0.54 15.41 -20.14
C ASP A 218 -1.18 14.07 -19.72
N ILE A 219 -0.43 12.97 -19.80
CA ILE A 219 -0.84 11.65 -19.31
C ILE A 219 -1.13 11.67 -17.80
N VAL A 220 -0.38 12.44 -17.00
CA VAL A 220 -0.66 12.62 -15.57
C VAL A 220 -2.02 13.27 -15.36
N PHE A 221 -2.36 14.29 -16.17
CA PHE A 221 -3.67 14.96 -16.09
C PHE A 221 -4.80 14.07 -16.58
N GLU A 222 -4.59 13.29 -17.64
CA GLU A 222 -5.54 12.31 -18.15
C GLU A 222 -5.82 11.25 -17.06
N PHE A 223 -4.77 10.72 -16.41
CA PHE A 223 -4.91 9.82 -15.27
C PHE A 223 -5.74 10.43 -14.14
N ILE A 224 -5.42 11.65 -13.71
CA ILE A 224 -6.18 12.36 -12.66
C ILE A 224 -7.63 12.56 -13.08
N ALA A 225 -7.91 12.93 -14.32
CA ALA A 225 -9.28 13.08 -14.83
C ALA A 225 -10.05 11.74 -14.78
N ILE A 226 -9.44 10.64 -15.19
CA ILE A 226 -10.01 9.29 -15.09
C ILE A 226 -10.32 8.95 -13.63
N MET A 227 -9.39 9.23 -12.70
CA MET A 227 -9.58 8.94 -11.27
C MET A 227 -10.68 9.79 -10.63
N ARG A 228 -10.91 11.01 -11.09
CA ARG A 228 -11.95 11.92 -10.58
C ARG A 228 -13.34 11.59 -11.11
N SER A 229 -13.46 11.28 -12.41
CA SER A 229 -14.75 11.12 -13.10
C SER A 229 -15.17 9.67 -13.34
N GLY A 230 -14.24 8.72 -13.34
CA GLY A 230 -14.51 7.31 -13.59
C GLY A 230 -15.36 6.66 -12.49
N PRO A 231 -16.07 5.55 -12.78
CA PRO A 231 -16.91 4.84 -11.82
C PRO A 231 -16.09 3.95 -10.88
N ILE A 232 -15.09 4.53 -10.18
CA ILE A 232 -14.13 3.79 -9.38
C ILE A 232 -14.73 3.40 -8.03
N LEU A 233 -15.39 4.34 -7.37
CA LEU A 233 -16.13 4.07 -6.14
C LEU A 233 -17.63 3.85 -6.43
N PRO A 234 -18.34 3.13 -5.54
CA PRO A 234 -19.78 3.00 -5.61
C PRO A 234 -20.46 4.37 -5.72
N LEU A 235 -21.64 4.43 -6.37
CA LEU A 235 -22.32 5.68 -6.70
C LEU A 235 -22.51 6.63 -5.50
N PHE A 236 -22.83 6.08 -4.34
CA PHE A 236 -23.01 6.86 -3.10
C PHE A 236 -21.71 7.45 -2.53
N LEU A 237 -20.54 6.94 -2.94
CA LEU A 237 -19.21 7.45 -2.54
C LEU A 237 -18.58 8.36 -3.61
N ARG A 238 -19.20 8.55 -4.76
CA ARG A 238 -18.68 9.42 -5.82
C ARG A 238 -18.41 10.87 -5.38
N PRO A 239 -19.25 11.52 -4.56
CA PRO A 239 -18.93 12.87 -4.07
C PRO A 239 -17.63 12.94 -3.28
N VAL A 240 -17.25 11.82 -2.63
CA VAL A 240 -16.00 11.71 -1.85
C VAL A 240 -14.81 11.39 -2.77
N GLN A 241 -15.04 10.80 -3.94
CA GLN A 241 -13.99 10.36 -4.85
C GLN A 241 -13.08 11.52 -5.30
N ASP A 242 -13.67 12.64 -5.71
CA ASP A 242 -12.91 13.84 -6.11
C ASP A 242 -12.04 14.35 -4.95
N LEU A 243 -12.61 14.39 -3.75
CA LEU A 243 -11.90 14.79 -2.53
C LEU A 243 -10.70 13.88 -2.24
N LEU A 244 -10.86 12.55 -2.38
CA LEU A 244 -9.79 11.59 -2.17
C LEU A 244 -8.69 11.67 -3.25
N VAL A 245 -9.05 11.94 -4.49
CA VAL A 245 -8.06 12.17 -5.56
C VAL A 245 -7.26 13.45 -5.30
N ARG A 246 -7.92 14.54 -4.85
CA ARG A 246 -7.22 15.76 -4.45
C ARG A 246 -6.33 15.54 -3.22
N ALA A 247 -6.74 14.67 -2.29
CA ALA A 247 -5.90 14.25 -1.18
C ALA A 247 -4.63 13.54 -1.66
N ALA A 248 -4.74 12.68 -2.67
CA ALA A 248 -3.59 12.02 -3.28
C ALA A 248 -2.62 13.02 -3.96
N ILE A 249 -3.15 14.01 -4.65
CA ILE A 249 -2.34 15.09 -5.23
C ILE A 249 -1.65 15.90 -4.10
N ASP A 250 -2.35 16.19 -3.01
CA ASP A 250 -1.79 16.95 -1.88
C ASP A 250 -0.68 16.19 -1.17
N LEU A 251 -0.70 14.85 -1.16
CA LEU A 251 0.37 14.00 -0.64
C LEU A 251 1.63 13.95 -1.53
N THR A 252 1.49 14.16 -2.83
CA THR A 252 2.64 14.18 -3.74
C THR A 252 3.65 15.23 -3.24
N PRO A 253 4.96 14.94 -3.16
CA PRO A 253 5.97 15.86 -2.67
C PRO A 253 5.87 17.24 -3.34
N ARG A 254 6.03 18.33 -2.55
CA ARG A 254 5.82 19.71 -3.05
C ARG A 254 6.66 20.02 -4.29
N TRP A 255 7.92 19.60 -4.29
CA TRP A 255 8.83 19.84 -5.41
C TRP A 255 8.33 19.11 -6.68
N LEU A 256 7.83 17.88 -6.54
CA LEU A 256 7.30 17.11 -7.68
C LEU A 256 5.96 17.69 -8.19
N ARG A 257 5.07 18.15 -7.28
CA ARG A 257 3.86 18.87 -7.70
C ARG A 257 4.19 20.13 -8.51
N THR A 258 5.29 20.80 -8.21
CA THR A 258 5.74 21.96 -8.99
C THR A 258 6.19 21.55 -10.38
N ILE A 259 6.98 20.49 -10.51
CA ILE A 259 7.39 19.92 -11.81
C ILE A 259 6.14 19.52 -12.62
N LEU A 260 5.18 18.84 -12.00
CA LEU A 260 3.96 18.34 -12.65
C LEU A 260 2.88 19.41 -12.86
N ALA A 261 3.10 20.67 -12.43
CA ALA A 261 2.11 21.76 -12.47
C ALA A 261 0.79 21.44 -11.74
N LEU A 262 0.83 20.68 -10.62
CA LEU A 262 -0.33 20.23 -9.86
C LEU A 262 -0.64 21.11 -8.63
N ASN A 263 0.01 22.25 -8.43
CA ASN A 263 -0.13 23.08 -7.24
C ASN A 263 -1.55 23.63 -7.04
N GLY A 264 -2.34 23.80 -8.10
CA GLY A 264 -3.72 24.29 -8.06
C GLY A 264 -4.76 23.28 -7.55
N TYR A 265 -4.38 22.00 -7.38
CA TYR A 265 -5.30 20.91 -7.02
C TYR A 265 -5.26 20.51 -5.55
N ARG A 266 -4.69 21.36 -4.68
CA ARG A 266 -4.51 21.08 -3.26
C ARG A 266 -5.85 21.07 -2.50
N LEU A 267 -5.85 20.33 -1.38
CA LEU A 267 -6.94 20.38 -0.41
C LEU A 267 -6.94 21.72 0.35
N HIS A 268 -8.13 22.23 0.62
CA HIS A 268 -8.33 23.24 1.66
C HIS A 268 -8.14 22.63 3.05
N ALA A 269 -7.87 23.47 4.06
CA ALA A 269 -7.63 22.98 5.43
C ALA A 269 -8.82 22.16 5.96
N TRP A 270 -10.03 22.63 5.78
CA TRP A 270 -11.24 21.92 6.22
C TRP A 270 -11.45 20.58 5.49
N GLU A 271 -11.12 20.50 4.19
CA GLU A 271 -11.22 19.27 3.41
C GLU A 271 -10.23 18.21 3.92
N ARG A 272 -9.03 18.64 4.31
CA ARG A 272 -8.04 17.75 4.93
C ARG A 272 -8.56 17.14 6.23
N GLU A 273 -9.25 17.92 7.04
CA GLU A 273 -9.88 17.41 8.26
C GLU A 273 -11.01 16.41 7.95
N VAL A 274 -11.82 16.66 6.92
CA VAL A 274 -12.83 15.70 6.46
C VAL A 274 -12.18 14.38 6.06
N VAL A 275 -11.09 14.42 5.26
CA VAL A 275 -10.37 13.19 4.85
C VAL A 275 -9.81 12.45 6.07
N ARG A 276 -9.26 13.16 7.07
CA ARG A 276 -8.77 12.57 8.32
C ARG A 276 -9.87 11.88 9.11
N HIS A 277 -11.04 12.50 9.23
CA HIS A 277 -12.18 11.88 9.91
C HIS A 277 -12.65 10.60 9.20
N ILE A 278 -12.73 10.65 7.86
CA ILE A 278 -13.06 9.45 7.05
C ILE A 278 -12.02 8.35 7.28
N GLY A 279 -10.72 8.70 7.23
CA GLY A 279 -9.63 7.76 7.43
C GLY A 279 -9.62 7.12 8.81
N ALA A 280 -9.78 7.92 9.86
CA ALA A 280 -9.85 7.46 11.24
C ALA A 280 -11.08 6.56 11.49
N LEU A 281 -12.23 6.88 10.89
CA LEU A 281 -13.43 6.06 10.99
C LEU A 281 -13.24 4.72 10.26
N ALA A 282 -12.71 4.76 9.04
CA ALA A 282 -12.43 3.57 8.23
C ALA A 282 -11.42 2.64 8.91
N ASP A 283 -10.47 3.19 9.68
CA ASP A 283 -9.44 2.42 10.39
C ASP A 283 -10.00 1.55 11.52
N ARG A 284 -11.17 1.89 12.03
CA ARG A 284 -11.86 1.19 13.11
C ARG A 284 -12.84 0.12 12.63
N LEU A 285 -13.19 0.13 11.35
CA LEU A 285 -14.24 -0.70 10.79
C LEU A 285 -13.74 -2.11 10.52
N VAL A 286 -14.22 -3.10 11.26
CA VAL A 286 -13.87 -4.52 11.10
C VAL A 286 -14.82 -5.17 10.11
N LEU A 287 -14.34 -5.42 8.88
CA LEU A 287 -15.10 -6.12 7.84
C LEU A 287 -14.55 -7.53 7.62
N GLY A 288 -15.40 -8.54 7.70
CA GLY A 288 -15.02 -9.95 7.51
C GLY A 288 -14.45 -10.25 6.12
N SER A 289 -14.81 -9.45 5.11
CA SER A 289 -14.29 -9.53 3.74
C SER A 289 -12.94 -8.83 3.55
N ASN A 290 -12.46 -8.04 4.53
CA ASN A 290 -11.18 -7.37 4.43
C ASN A 290 -10.04 -8.42 4.42
N PRO A 291 -9.10 -8.39 3.44
CA PRO A 291 -7.93 -9.27 3.40
C PRO A 291 -7.13 -9.31 4.70
N ALA A 292 -7.02 -8.17 5.39
CA ALA A 292 -6.37 -8.08 6.70
C ALA A 292 -7.04 -8.97 7.76
N VAL A 293 -8.38 -8.94 7.84
CA VAL A 293 -9.17 -9.76 8.77
C VAL A 293 -9.08 -11.24 8.40
N GLN A 294 -9.15 -11.56 7.11
CA GLN A 294 -9.02 -12.93 6.61
C GLN A 294 -7.63 -13.50 6.90
N ALA A 295 -6.57 -12.71 6.70
CA ALA A 295 -5.21 -13.12 7.01
C ALA A 295 -5.00 -13.34 8.53
N CYS A 296 -5.61 -12.51 9.39
CA CYS A 296 -5.62 -12.74 10.84
C CYS A 296 -6.26 -14.10 11.17
N ARG A 297 -7.44 -14.40 10.59
CA ARG A 297 -8.12 -15.69 10.77
C ARG A 297 -7.28 -16.86 10.26
N ARG A 298 -6.62 -16.73 9.10
CA ARG A 298 -5.68 -17.74 8.60
C ARG A 298 -4.62 -18.08 9.63
N LEU A 299 -4.08 -17.09 10.32
CA LEU A 299 -3.05 -17.24 11.36
C LEU A 299 -3.62 -17.59 12.74
N ARG A 300 -4.94 -17.82 12.86
CA ARG A 300 -5.65 -18.06 14.14
C ARG A 300 -5.54 -16.88 15.11
N LEU A 301 -5.34 -15.67 14.60
CA LEU A 301 -5.41 -14.43 15.36
C LEU A 301 -6.86 -13.93 15.44
N PRO A 302 -7.24 -13.16 16.48
CA PRO A 302 -8.55 -12.51 16.55
C PRO A 302 -8.87 -11.68 15.31
N SER A 303 -10.13 -11.62 14.90
CA SER A 303 -10.55 -10.86 13.70
C SER A 303 -10.29 -9.35 13.83
N ASP A 304 -10.24 -8.84 15.06
CA ASP A 304 -9.96 -7.46 15.42
C ASP A 304 -8.49 -7.22 15.81
N TYR A 305 -7.60 -8.19 15.59
CA TYR A 305 -6.18 -8.14 15.98
C TYR A 305 -5.47 -6.83 15.62
N LEU A 306 -5.75 -6.31 14.42
CA LEU A 306 -5.15 -5.07 13.91
C LEU A 306 -5.92 -3.80 14.32
N TYR A 307 -7.05 -3.95 14.99
CA TYR A 307 -7.97 -2.86 15.33
C TYR A 307 -7.96 -2.53 16.82
N VAL A 308 -7.33 -3.37 17.65
CA VAL A 308 -7.13 -3.13 19.08
C VAL A 308 -5.82 -2.37 19.27
N ASN A 309 -5.88 -1.24 19.98
CA ASN A 309 -4.68 -0.48 20.34
C ASN A 309 -3.76 -1.36 21.19
N ARG A 310 -2.67 -1.81 20.63
CA ARG A 310 -1.58 -2.40 21.41
C ARG A 310 -0.63 -1.26 21.75
N SER A 311 -0.73 -0.73 22.96
CA SER A 311 0.37 -0.02 23.60
C SER A 311 1.65 -0.84 23.37
N ALA A 312 2.77 -0.18 23.08
CA ALA A 312 4.04 -0.82 22.74
C ALA A 312 4.30 -2.09 23.59
N PRO A 313 4.88 -3.16 23.01
CA PRO A 313 5.12 -4.38 23.75
C PRO A 313 5.93 -4.04 25.00
N SER A 314 5.34 -4.29 26.19
CA SER A 314 6.07 -4.38 27.43
C SER A 314 7.25 -5.32 27.17
N SER A 315 8.45 -4.82 27.42
CA SER A 315 9.75 -5.51 27.35
C SER A 315 9.59 -7.02 27.53
N ILE A 316 10.03 -7.77 26.51
CA ILE A 316 10.17 -9.21 26.61
C ILE A 316 11.03 -9.48 27.85
N SER A 317 10.40 -10.03 28.89
CA SER A 317 11.09 -10.64 30.02
C SER A 317 12.02 -11.71 29.43
N THR A 318 13.30 -11.45 29.41
CA THR A 318 14.33 -12.45 29.19
C THR A 318 14.26 -13.44 30.33
N GLY A 319 13.42 -14.47 30.18
CA GLY A 319 13.46 -15.65 31.00
C GLY A 319 14.83 -16.30 30.82
N HIS A 320 15.69 -16.13 31.80
CA HIS A 320 16.89 -16.92 31.93
C HIS A 320 16.48 -18.40 31.96
N VAL A 321 16.69 -19.10 30.87
CA VAL A 321 16.67 -20.56 30.86
C VAL A 321 18.01 -21.00 31.49
N ASN A 322 17.97 -21.34 32.78
CA ASN A 322 19.05 -22.03 33.46
C ASN A 322 19.16 -23.44 32.86
N PHE A 323 20.21 -23.68 32.09
CA PHE A 323 20.64 -25.04 31.79
C PHE A 323 21.35 -25.64 32.99
N PRO A 324 21.01 -26.84 33.46
CA PRO A 324 21.79 -27.51 34.50
C PRO A 324 23.17 -27.90 33.97
N VAL A 325 24.20 -27.48 34.68
CA VAL A 325 25.57 -27.89 34.43
C VAL A 325 25.74 -29.31 35.00
N GLU A 326 25.97 -30.30 34.14
CA GLU A 326 26.38 -31.64 34.56
C GLU A 326 27.80 -31.61 35.18
N PRO A 327 28.06 -32.32 36.31
CA PRO A 327 29.36 -32.39 36.91
C PRO A 327 30.27 -33.33 36.10
N ARG A 328 31.46 -32.83 35.74
CA ARG A 328 32.53 -33.64 35.14
C ARG A 328 32.97 -34.71 36.13
N ALA A 329 32.88 -35.95 35.71
CA ALA A 329 33.51 -37.07 36.39
C ALA A 329 35.05 -36.95 36.32
N HIS A 330 35.70 -36.99 37.46
CA HIS A 330 37.15 -37.20 37.57
C HIS A 330 37.40 -38.67 37.36
N ASP A 331 38.20 -38.98 36.33
CA ASP A 331 38.85 -40.29 36.21
C ASP A 331 40.20 -40.30 36.94
N ARG A 332 40.35 -41.38 37.64
CA ARG A 332 41.62 -41.84 38.20
C ARG A 332 42.38 -42.63 37.12
#